data_b1bae6cd2e8e404fdc80d7421da5213d
#
_entry.id   b1bae6cd2e8e404fdc80d7421da5213d
#
_cell.length_a   1.000
_cell.length_b   1.000
_cell.length_c   1.000
_cell.angle_alpha   90.00
_cell.angle_beta   90.00
_cell.angle_gamma   90.00
#
_symmetry.space_group_name_H-M   'P 1'
#
loop_
_entity.id
_entity.type
_entity.pdbx_description
1 polymer ?
#
loop_
_entity_poly.entity_id
_entity_poly.type
_entity_poly.pdbx_seq_one_letter_code
_entity_poly.pdbx_strand_id
1 'polypeptide(L)'
;MAKKIILYLSAYNPNNTSPAAYECPVGGPVEGVQTNDAPVKYLLREHPDISEILCLVTTEAEKKAWGRFQKVVGEANPEVQCHPIFIPDGKDFAQDILPEVISKTQKDDEIFLETTGGFRDAVMYLLLISRALSYAGVRIAGAVYSLYKKSKSDKGKNKITDAMPIIRLFDLIGGMQEAVSFGNVRTLREYYGKSAQDAHIEALLSAMEGLWGTIALCRTEQLPERMEAFNAAMDGAEKHADPLMRALLPAFRQKYGKKMTIPGVIKWCVESDMLQQALTIYKERIPGYILDERRGILAVKANAAKPRMKPEYVSEEEARFYEQFLKMGPNMRKGYLGYAPQEDEGEHPAVVTLKHLQELMPLSFFTARCDVERLWKVAADYAYIRMLRNMVNHANDQEGERQSSLAEYLHGCGYKLPAETDADYVRTAIRNALENLRLCPRKEFSK
;
A
#
# COMPACT_ATOMS: atom_id res chain seq x y z
N MET A 1 -13.12 -12.16 26.87
CA MET A 1 -11.75 -12.41 26.41
C MET A 1 -11.38 -13.79 26.88
N ALA A 2 -11.53 -14.80 26.02
CA ALA A 2 -11.22 -16.18 26.32
C ALA A 2 -9.93 -16.58 25.61
N LYS A 3 -9.17 -17.51 26.21
CA LYS A 3 -8.04 -18.13 25.55
C LYS A 3 -8.44 -19.51 25.04
N LYS A 4 -8.20 -19.76 23.75
CA LYS A 4 -8.63 -21.00 23.10
C LYS A 4 -7.50 -21.60 22.27
N ILE A 5 -7.47 -22.92 22.18
CA ILE A 5 -6.66 -23.64 21.20
C ILE A 5 -7.54 -23.97 20.00
N ILE A 6 -6.99 -23.85 18.79
CA ILE A 6 -7.60 -24.42 17.58
C ILE A 6 -6.62 -25.41 17.00
N LEU A 7 -7.10 -26.61 16.70
CA LEU A 7 -6.30 -27.68 16.14
C LEU A 7 -7.10 -28.55 15.16
N TYR A 8 -6.37 -29.27 14.32
CA TYR A 8 -6.91 -30.33 13.50
C TYR A 8 -6.57 -31.68 14.18
N LEU A 9 -7.59 -32.44 14.58
CA LEU A 9 -7.35 -33.68 15.32
C LEU A 9 -6.88 -34.79 14.36
N SER A 10 -5.68 -35.30 14.63
CA SER A 10 -5.13 -36.45 13.91
C SER A 10 -5.88 -37.74 14.30
N ALA A 11 -6.09 -38.62 13.31
CA ALA A 11 -6.59 -39.96 13.58
C ALA A 11 -5.61 -40.73 14.48
N TYR A 12 -6.15 -41.53 15.38
CA TYR A 12 -5.38 -42.37 16.27
C TYR A 12 -4.59 -43.45 15.51
N ASN A 13 -3.30 -43.55 15.78
CA ASN A 13 -2.48 -44.63 15.25
C ASN A 13 -2.31 -45.73 16.35
N PRO A 14 -2.97 -46.91 16.21
CA PRO A 14 -2.92 -47.96 17.22
C PRO A 14 -1.55 -48.57 17.42
N ASN A 15 -0.63 -48.41 16.48
CA ASN A 15 0.75 -48.87 16.59
C ASN A 15 1.65 -47.93 17.40
N ASN A 16 1.17 -46.74 17.71
CA ASN A 16 1.93 -45.74 18.50
C ASN A 16 1.40 -45.72 19.93
N THR A 17 1.92 -46.61 20.74
CA THR A 17 1.47 -46.81 22.14
C THR A 17 2.49 -46.34 23.17
N SER A 18 3.73 -46.08 22.77
CA SER A 18 4.79 -45.65 23.68
C SER A 18 4.87 -44.14 23.73
N PRO A 19 4.95 -43.53 24.92
CA PRO A 19 5.16 -42.08 25.04
C PRO A 19 6.51 -41.68 24.48
N ALA A 20 6.56 -40.53 23.82
CA ALA A 20 7.77 -39.90 23.34
C ALA A 20 7.93 -38.54 24.03
N ALA A 21 9.14 -38.24 24.51
CA ALA A 21 9.46 -36.95 25.08
C ALA A 21 9.80 -35.91 23.97
N TYR A 22 9.26 -34.71 24.11
CA TYR A 22 9.48 -33.59 23.23
C TYR A 22 10.15 -32.45 23.99
N GLU A 23 11.26 -31.97 23.47
CA GLU A 23 11.86 -30.71 23.93
C GLU A 23 10.92 -29.55 23.59
N CYS A 24 10.71 -28.67 24.56
CA CYS A 24 9.83 -27.51 24.41
C CYS A 24 10.63 -26.21 24.23
N PRO A 25 10.08 -25.19 23.61
CA PRO A 25 10.72 -23.87 23.50
C PRO A 25 11.03 -23.25 24.86
N VAL A 26 10.17 -23.51 25.86
CA VAL A 26 10.30 -23.04 27.24
C VAL A 26 9.94 -24.20 28.19
N GLY A 27 10.52 -24.21 29.36
CA GLY A 27 10.25 -25.23 30.37
C GLY A 27 10.88 -26.60 30.08
N GLY A 28 10.49 -27.60 30.86
CA GLY A 28 10.95 -28.98 30.70
C GLY A 28 10.25 -29.71 29.55
N PRO A 29 10.73 -30.92 29.18
CA PRO A 29 10.12 -31.72 28.14
C PRO A 29 8.68 -32.13 28.49
N VAL A 30 7.87 -32.37 27.44
CA VAL A 30 6.51 -32.88 27.57
C VAL A 30 6.39 -34.21 26.83
N GLU A 31 5.65 -35.15 27.41
CA GLU A 31 5.42 -36.46 26.79
C GLU A 31 4.08 -36.54 26.08
N GLY A 32 4.07 -37.16 24.89
CA GLY A 32 2.88 -37.46 24.12
C GLY A 32 2.97 -38.82 23.45
N VAL A 33 1.83 -39.45 23.26
CA VAL A 33 1.69 -40.74 22.55
C VAL A 33 1.22 -40.52 21.14
N GLN A 34 0.28 -39.61 20.95
CA GLN A 34 -0.27 -39.24 19.63
C GLN A 34 0.15 -37.83 19.21
N THR A 35 -0.06 -37.51 17.95
CA THR A 35 0.44 -36.28 17.30
C THR A 35 0.08 -34.99 18.05
N ASN A 36 -1.18 -34.87 18.50
CA ASN A 36 -1.65 -33.63 19.16
C ASN A 36 -1.36 -33.61 20.69
N ASP A 37 -0.94 -34.74 21.32
CA ASP A 37 -0.82 -34.82 22.79
C ASP A 37 0.22 -33.84 23.34
N ALA A 38 1.46 -33.93 22.85
CA ALA A 38 2.56 -33.16 23.40
C ALA A 38 2.39 -31.64 23.17
N PRO A 39 2.04 -31.14 21.96
CA PRO A 39 1.86 -29.71 21.75
C PRO A 39 0.66 -29.13 22.52
N VAL A 40 -0.43 -29.88 22.71
CA VAL A 40 -1.57 -29.43 23.53
C VAL A 40 -1.18 -29.37 25.01
N LYS A 41 -0.54 -30.42 25.55
CA LYS A 41 -0.05 -30.39 26.94
C LYS A 41 0.93 -29.23 27.17
N TYR A 42 1.81 -28.96 26.21
CA TYR A 42 2.71 -27.81 26.27
C TYR A 42 1.95 -26.49 26.35
N LEU A 43 0.99 -26.26 25.46
CA LEU A 43 0.17 -25.03 25.46
C LEU A 43 -0.62 -24.86 26.76
N LEU A 44 -1.23 -25.93 27.29
CA LEU A 44 -1.98 -25.88 28.52
C LEU A 44 -1.08 -25.64 29.74
N ARG A 45 0.16 -26.11 29.72
CA ARG A 45 1.15 -25.85 30.77
C ARG A 45 1.61 -24.39 30.78
N GLU A 46 1.93 -23.84 29.60
CA GLU A 46 2.42 -22.45 29.47
C GLU A 46 1.30 -21.43 29.62
N HIS A 47 0.06 -21.81 29.29
CA HIS A 47 -1.12 -20.96 29.33
C HIS A 47 -2.25 -21.67 30.12
N PRO A 48 -2.15 -21.76 31.46
CA PRO A 48 -3.13 -22.48 32.28
C PRO A 48 -4.53 -21.84 32.27
N ASP A 49 -4.67 -20.61 31.77
CA ASP A 49 -5.91 -19.88 31.62
C ASP A 49 -6.61 -20.12 30.25
N ILE A 50 -6.12 -21.06 29.45
CA ILE A 50 -6.86 -21.59 28.31
C ILE A 50 -8.10 -22.34 28.82
N SER A 51 -9.28 -21.92 28.33
CA SER A 51 -10.56 -22.47 28.76
C SER A 51 -11.22 -23.39 27.74
N GLU A 52 -10.87 -23.27 26.47
CA GLU A 52 -11.54 -23.99 25.38
C GLU A 52 -10.55 -24.52 24.34
N ILE A 53 -10.88 -25.67 23.74
CA ILE A 53 -10.19 -26.22 22.59
C ILE A 53 -11.21 -26.48 21.47
N LEU A 54 -11.09 -25.78 20.35
CA LEU A 54 -11.87 -26.03 19.15
C LEU A 54 -11.12 -27.04 18.28
N CYS A 55 -11.70 -28.23 18.15
CA CYS A 55 -11.09 -29.34 17.43
C CYS A 55 -11.78 -29.56 16.09
N LEU A 56 -11.03 -29.40 14.98
CA LEU A 56 -11.46 -29.81 13.66
C LEU A 56 -11.36 -31.34 13.58
N VAL A 57 -12.50 -32.01 13.46
CA VAL A 57 -12.60 -33.48 13.63
C VAL A 57 -13.19 -34.13 12.38
N THR A 58 -12.41 -34.96 11.69
CA THR A 58 -12.89 -35.76 10.58
C THR A 58 -13.71 -36.97 11.09
N THR A 59 -14.51 -37.58 10.21
CA THR A 59 -15.27 -38.82 10.52
C THR A 59 -14.36 -39.92 11.06
N GLU A 60 -13.12 -40.03 10.59
CA GLU A 60 -12.17 -41.02 11.08
C GLU A 60 -11.64 -40.67 12.45
N ALA A 61 -11.28 -39.41 12.68
CA ALA A 61 -10.77 -38.92 13.96
C ALA A 61 -11.84 -38.98 15.05
N GLU A 62 -13.11 -38.71 14.70
CA GLU A 62 -14.24 -38.87 15.62
C GLU A 62 -14.31 -40.29 16.20
N LYS A 63 -14.30 -41.30 15.31
CA LYS A 63 -14.42 -42.70 15.72
C LYS A 63 -13.19 -43.23 16.47
N LYS A 64 -12.00 -42.80 16.10
CA LYS A 64 -10.74 -43.38 16.56
C LYS A 64 -9.98 -42.56 17.61
N ALA A 65 -10.11 -41.24 17.62
CA ALA A 65 -9.23 -40.34 18.37
C ALA A 65 -9.97 -39.49 19.40
N TRP A 66 -11.20 -39.05 19.11
CA TRP A 66 -11.89 -38.02 19.89
C TRP A 66 -11.99 -38.32 21.38
N GLY A 67 -12.55 -39.47 21.75
CA GLY A 67 -12.73 -39.84 23.17
C GLY A 67 -11.42 -39.99 23.94
N ARG A 68 -10.36 -40.45 23.27
CA ARG A 68 -9.03 -40.51 23.84
C ARG A 68 -8.44 -39.11 24.05
N PHE A 69 -8.58 -38.24 23.06
CA PHE A 69 -8.08 -36.87 23.11
C PHE A 69 -8.70 -36.09 24.28
N GLN A 70 -10.02 -36.20 24.45
CA GLN A 70 -10.70 -35.60 25.60
C GLN A 70 -10.13 -36.05 26.96
N LYS A 71 -9.77 -37.33 27.10
CA LYS A 71 -9.13 -37.84 28.34
C LYS A 71 -7.76 -37.20 28.53
N VAL A 72 -6.94 -37.12 27.50
CA VAL A 72 -5.60 -36.50 27.58
C VAL A 72 -5.69 -35.01 27.97
N VAL A 73 -6.66 -34.28 27.46
CA VAL A 73 -6.90 -32.89 27.85
C VAL A 73 -7.38 -32.81 29.30
N GLY A 74 -8.35 -33.60 29.70
CA GLY A 74 -8.87 -33.63 31.08
C GLY A 74 -7.82 -34.03 32.14
N GLU A 75 -6.87 -34.92 31.79
CA GLU A 75 -5.73 -35.25 32.63
C GLU A 75 -4.72 -34.08 32.73
N ALA A 76 -4.56 -33.29 31.66
CA ALA A 76 -3.66 -32.13 31.64
C ALA A 76 -4.26 -30.90 32.34
N ASN A 77 -5.53 -30.64 32.13
CA ASN A 77 -6.29 -29.55 32.77
C ASN A 77 -7.80 -29.88 32.71
N PRO A 78 -8.43 -30.26 33.87
CA PRO A 78 -9.82 -30.68 33.92
C PRO A 78 -10.84 -29.53 33.65
N GLU A 79 -10.44 -28.26 33.74
CA GLU A 79 -11.30 -27.12 33.53
C GLU A 79 -11.48 -26.79 32.02
N VAL A 80 -10.67 -27.39 31.13
CA VAL A 80 -10.69 -27.10 29.71
C VAL A 80 -11.79 -27.84 28.98
N GLN A 81 -12.62 -27.12 28.25
CA GLN A 81 -13.70 -27.69 27.45
C GLN A 81 -13.23 -27.97 26.02
N CYS A 82 -13.51 -29.18 25.51
CA CYS A 82 -13.22 -29.56 24.13
C CYS A 82 -14.51 -29.48 23.29
N HIS A 83 -14.49 -28.66 22.25
CA HIS A 83 -15.60 -28.47 21.31
C HIS A 83 -15.25 -29.04 19.94
N PRO A 84 -15.92 -30.09 19.46
CA PRO A 84 -15.69 -30.60 18.12
C PRO A 84 -16.36 -29.71 17.07
N ILE A 85 -15.65 -29.52 15.97
CA ILE A 85 -16.17 -28.97 14.71
C ILE A 85 -16.02 -30.12 13.70
N PHE A 86 -17.13 -30.78 13.37
CA PHE A 86 -17.11 -31.97 12.55
C PHE A 86 -16.93 -31.61 11.07
N ILE A 87 -15.98 -32.30 10.43
CA ILE A 87 -15.69 -32.23 8.99
C ILE A 87 -16.06 -33.55 8.35
N PRO A 88 -17.35 -33.79 8.05
CA PRO A 88 -17.77 -34.98 7.33
C PRO A 88 -17.38 -34.87 5.83
N ASP A 89 -17.26 -36.05 5.19
CA ASP A 89 -16.96 -36.09 3.78
C ASP A 89 -18.00 -35.31 2.95
N GLY A 90 -17.49 -34.51 2.01
CA GLY A 90 -18.32 -33.70 1.10
C GLY A 90 -18.68 -32.28 1.60
N LYS A 91 -18.30 -31.88 2.81
CA LYS A 91 -18.43 -30.47 3.24
C LYS A 91 -17.37 -29.59 2.60
N ASP A 92 -17.79 -28.39 2.21
CA ASP A 92 -16.88 -27.34 1.73
C ASP A 92 -16.25 -26.61 2.92
N PHE A 93 -14.92 -26.51 2.93
CA PHE A 93 -14.21 -25.86 4.03
C PHE A 93 -14.59 -24.39 4.18
N ALA A 94 -14.68 -23.66 3.07
CA ALA A 94 -14.93 -22.20 3.11
C ALA A 94 -16.37 -21.87 3.44
N GLN A 95 -17.32 -22.70 2.99
CA GLN A 95 -18.76 -22.45 3.16
C GLN A 95 -19.32 -23.03 4.47
N ASP A 96 -18.81 -24.16 4.92
CA ASP A 96 -19.39 -24.89 6.05
C ASP A 96 -18.53 -24.81 7.32
N ILE A 97 -17.21 -24.96 7.20
CA ILE A 97 -16.32 -25.13 8.36
C ILE A 97 -15.79 -23.79 8.88
N LEU A 98 -15.28 -22.94 7.99
CA LEU A 98 -14.72 -21.66 8.38
C LEU A 98 -15.73 -20.74 9.07
N PRO A 99 -16.99 -20.60 8.61
CA PRO A 99 -18.02 -19.85 9.31
C PRO A 99 -18.33 -20.41 10.71
N GLU A 100 -18.33 -21.75 10.88
CA GLU A 100 -18.53 -22.37 12.18
C GLU A 100 -17.40 -22.04 13.15
N VAL A 101 -16.13 -22.10 12.69
CA VAL A 101 -14.97 -21.68 13.52
C VAL A 101 -15.12 -20.22 13.93
N ILE A 102 -15.43 -19.32 13.01
CA ILE A 102 -15.61 -17.89 13.30
C ILE A 102 -16.73 -17.67 14.32
N SER A 103 -17.86 -18.39 14.18
CA SER A 103 -19.01 -18.25 15.10
C SER A 103 -18.72 -18.66 16.54
N LYS A 104 -17.69 -19.51 16.76
CA LYS A 104 -17.24 -19.97 18.09
C LYS A 104 -16.14 -19.09 18.69
N THR A 105 -15.76 -18.01 18.01
CA THR A 105 -14.78 -17.04 18.49
C THR A 105 -15.40 -15.66 18.63
N GLN A 106 -14.86 -14.84 19.50
CA GLN A 106 -15.31 -13.46 19.72
C GLN A 106 -14.16 -12.50 19.51
N LYS A 107 -14.47 -11.27 19.16
CA LYS A 107 -13.49 -10.20 19.12
C LYS A 107 -12.74 -10.15 20.45
N ASP A 108 -11.45 -9.94 20.38
CA ASP A 108 -10.51 -9.93 21.52
C ASP A 108 -10.23 -11.30 22.19
N ASP A 109 -10.75 -12.42 21.67
CA ASP A 109 -10.25 -13.73 22.08
C ASP A 109 -8.78 -13.92 21.66
N GLU A 110 -8.04 -14.67 22.46
CA GLU A 110 -6.66 -15.08 22.16
C GLU A 110 -6.64 -16.53 21.70
N ILE A 111 -6.17 -16.74 20.47
CA ILE A 111 -6.13 -18.07 19.86
C ILE A 111 -4.70 -18.59 19.80
N PHE A 112 -4.53 -19.83 20.22
CA PHE A 112 -3.32 -20.63 20.07
C PHE A 112 -3.57 -21.70 19.01
N LEU A 113 -2.71 -21.78 18.00
CA LEU A 113 -2.84 -22.75 16.93
C LEU A 113 -1.91 -23.92 17.17
N GLU A 114 -2.45 -25.14 17.11
CA GLU A 114 -1.66 -26.37 17.07
C GLU A 114 -1.67 -26.90 15.63
N THR A 115 -0.51 -26.83 14.95
CA THR A 115 -0.41 -27.04 13.50
C THR A 115 0.19 -28.39 13.10
N THR A 116 0.36 -29.31 14.04
CA THR A 116 1.01 -30.62 13.78
C THR A 116 0.04 -31.64 13.20
N GLY A 117 -1.21 -31.63 13.66
CA GLY A 117 -2.19 -32.69 13.41
C GLY A 117 -2.88 -32.58 12.06
N GLY A 118 -3.53 -33.67 11.64
CA GLY A 118 -4.38 -33.72 10.47
C GLY A 118 -3.73 -34.26 9.20
N PHE A 119 -4.47 -34.16 8.09
CA PHE A 119 -4.00 -34.48 6.74
C PHE A 119 -3.06 -33.38 6.20
N ARG A 120 -2.54 -33.58 4.98
CA ARG A 120 -1.59 -32.62 4.36
C ARG A 120 -2.16 -31.22 4.16
N ASP A 121 -3.45 -31.10 3.98
CA ASP A 121 -4.20 -29.84 3.80
C ASP A 121 -4.62 -29.17 5.12
N ALA A 122 -4.56 -29.90 6.26
CA ALA A 122 -4.93 -29.36 7.57
C ALA A 122 -4.16 -28.10 7.94
N VAL A 123 -2.86 -28.06 7.67
CA VAL A 123 -2.02 -26.87 7.92
C VAL A 123 -2.50 -25.68 7.08
N MET A 124 -2.90 -25.91 5.82
CA MET A 124 -3.45 -24.87 4.95
C MET A 124 -4.76 -24.31 5.50
N TYR A 125 -5.63 -25.17 6.01
CA TYR A 125 -6.88 -24.76 6.66
C TYR A 125 -6.63 -23.95 7.92
N LEU A 126 -5.69 -24.36 8.79
CA LEU A 126 -5.34 -23.61 9.99
C LEU A 126 -4.74 -22.24 9.65
N LEU A 127 -3.94 -22.13 8.58
CA LEU A 127 -3.44 -20.85 8.11
C LEU A 127 -4.57 -19.94 7.59
N LEU A 128 -5.54 -20.48 6.84
CA LEU A 128 -6.73 -19.73 6.39
C LEU A 128 -7.58 -19.29 7.59
N ILE A 129 -7.80 -20.17 8.57
CA ILE A 129 -8.49 -19.84 9.83
C ILE A 129 -7.77 -18.68 10.53
N SER A 130 -6.44 -18.78 10.70
CA SER A 130 -5.68 -17.72 11.36
C SER A 130 -5.89 -16.37 10.70
N ARG A 131 -5.91 -16.32 9.37
CA ARG A 131 -6.10 -15.10 8.62
C ARG A 131 -7.52 -14.55 8.73
N ALA A 132 -8.52 -15.43 8.62
CA ALA A 132 -9.92 -15.05 8.78
C ALA A 132 -10.23 -14.53 10.20
N LEU A 133 -9.69 -15.17 11.22
CA LEU A 133 -9.83 -14.74 12.61
C LEU A 133 -9.16 -13.39 12.86
N SER A 134 -7.94 -13.19 12.33
CA SER A 134 -7.25 -11.90 12.42
C SER A 134 -8.08 -10.78 11.77
N TYR A 135 -8.70 -11.05 10.60
CA TYR A 135 -9.61 -10.12 9.95
C TYR A 135 -10.86 -9.82 10.82
N ALA A 136 -11.39 -10.83 11.54
CA ALA A 136 -12.50 -10.68 12.47
C ALA A 136 -12.11 -9.98 13.79
N GLY A 137 -10.86 -9.55 13.96
CA GLY A 137 -10.37 -8.87 15.15
C GLY A 137 -10.00 -9.82 16.31
N VAL A 138 -9.84 -11.11 16.01
CA VAL A 138 -9.40 -12.13 16.97
C VAL A 138 -7.87 -12.22 16.92
N ARG A 139 -7.22 -12.24 18.08
CA ARG A 139 -5.77 -12.26 18.19
C ARG A 139 -5.21 -13.68 18.07
N ILE A 140 -4.29 -13.91 17.15
CA ILE A 140 -3.47 -15.13 17.16
C ILE A 140 -2.30 -14.89 18.12
N ALA A 141 -2.39 -15.47 19.31
CA ALA A 141 -1.46 -15.26 20.42
C ALA A 141 -0.26 -16.20 20.39
N GLY A 142 -0.41 -17.38 19.78
CA GLY A 142 0.64 -18.38 19.67
C GLY A 142 0.33 -19.41 18.59
N ALA A 143 1.37 -20.06 18.10
CA ALA A 143 1.25 -21.21 17.21
C ALA A 143 2.40 -22.18 17.46
N VAL A 144 2.11 -23.46 17.50
CA VAL A 144 3.10 -24.50 17.72
C VAL A 144 3.00 -25.61 16.69
N TYR A 145 4.16 -26.20 16.42
CA TYR A 145 4.31 -27.36 15.55
C TYR A 145 5.21 -28.38 16.26
N SER A 146 4.83 -29.67 16.31
CA SER A 146 5.66 -30.72 16.85
C SER A 146 6.37 -31.51 15.76
N LEU A 147 7.68 -31.65 15.89
CA LEU A 147 8.51 -32.48 15.02
C LEU A 147 8.80 -33.81 15.71
N TYR A 148 8.27 -34.89 15.11
CA TYR A 148 8.54 -36.25 15.54
C TYR A 148 9.58 -36.92 14.64
N LYS A 149 10.63 -37.49 15.21
CA LYS A 149 11.71 -38.19 14.52
C LYS A 149 11.57 -39.71 14.69
N LYS A 150 11.30 -40.41 13.58
CA LYS A 150 11.02 -41.84 13.57
C LYS A 150 12.26 -42.73 13.67
N SER A 151 13.46 -42.25 13.41
CA SER A 151 14.65 -43.11 13.28
C SER A 151 15.68 -42.84 14.36
N LYS A 152 16.25 -43.92 14.91
CA LYS A 152 17.43 -43.87 15.79
C LYS A 152 18.69 -43.30 15.08
N SER A 153 18.71 -43.28 13.77
CA SER A 153 19.77 -42.68 12.96
C SER A 153 19.62 -41.13 12.83
N ASP A 154 18.44 -40.59 13.08
CA ASP A 154 18.23 -39.14 13.17
C ASP A 154 18.81 -38.60 14.47
N LYS A 155 20.02 -38.03 14.39
CA LYS A 155 20.73 -37.40 15.52
C LYS A 155 19.97 -36.16 16.04
N GLY A 156 18.75 -36.33 16.50
CA GLY A 156 17.97 -35.20 17.01
C GLY A 156 16.82 -35.69 17.90
N LYS A 157 16.42 -34.83 18.81
CA LYS A 157 15.29 -35.07 19.71
C LYS A 157 13.99 -34.62 19.09
N ASN A 158 12.87 -35.22 19.48
CA ASN A 158 11.55 -34.67 19.18
C ASN A 158 11.45 -33.28 19.80
N LYS A 159 10.82 -32.35 19.12
CA LYS A 159 10.68 -30.96 19.63
C LYS A 159 9.34 -30.35 19.25
N ILE A 160 8.90 -29.49 20.16
CA ILE A 160 7.86 -28.53 19.87
C ILE A 160 8.56 -27.23 19.42
N THR A 161 8.12 -26.67 18.32
CA THR A 161 8.70 -25.47 17.71
C THR A 161 7.65 -24.38 17.65
N ASP A 162 8.05 -23.15 17.91
CA ASP A 162 7.21 -21.97 17.68
C ASP A 162 6.99 -21.77 16.17
N ALA A 163 5.72 -21.76 15.76
CA ALA A 163 5.29 -21.55 14.39
C ALA A 163 4.82 -20.10 14.13
N MET A 164 4.77 -19.23 15.15
CA MET A 164 4.36 -17.83 15.00
C MET A 164 5.17 -17.06 13.96
N PRO A 165 6.50 -17.24 13.83
CA PRO A 165 7.25 -16.54 12.79
C PRO A 165 6.70 -16.77 11.38
N ILE A 166 6.19 -17.98 11.07
CA ILE A 166 5.59 -18.30 9.77
C ILE A 166 4.24 -17.59 9.61
N ILE A 167 3.41 -17.60 10.65
CA ILE A 167 2.09 -16.94 10.63
C ILE A 167 2.24 -15.44 10.45
N ARG A 168 3.18 -14.82 11.15
CA ARG A 168 3.45 -13.39 11.03
C ARG A 168 3.95 -12.95 9.65
N LEU A 169 4.46 -13.85 8.81
CA LEU A 169 4.77 -13.51 7.41
C LEU A 169 3.55 -13.04 6.61
N PHE A 170 2.35 -13.51 6.95
CA PHE A 170 1.13 -12.99 6.35
C PHE A 170 0.91 -11.52 6.67
N ASP A 171 1.27 -11.08 7.88
CA ASP A 171 1.17 -9.67 8.28
C ASP A 171 2.18 -8.82 7.53
N LEU A 172 3.40 -9.32 7.35
CA LEU A 172 4.40 -8.64 6.52
C LEU A 172 3.93 -8.46 5.07
N ILE A 173 3.49 -9.57 4.43
CA ILE A 173 3.03 -9.54 3.03
C ILE A 173 1.79 -8.65 2.90
N GLY A 174 0.82 -8.79 3.81
CA GLY A 174 -0.37 -7.95 3.85
C GLY A 174 -0.04 -6.48 4.05
N GLY A 175 0.85 -6.17 4.99
CA GLY A 175 1.33 -4.81 5.24
C GLY A 175 2.06 -4.20 4.04
N MET A 176 2.85 -4.99 3.32
CA MET A 176 3.46 -4.54 2.05
C MET A 176 2.39 -4.24 0.99
N GLN A 177 1.36 -5.06 0.88
CA GLN A 177 0.25 -4.81 -0.05
C GLN A 177 -0.55 -3.56 0.33
N GLU A 178 -0.84 -3.35 1.61
CA GLU A 178 -1.52 -2.15 2.11
C GLU A 178 -0.70 -0.89 1.84
N ALA A 179 0.60 -0.93 2.11
CA ALA A 179 1.50 0.19 1.86
C ALA A 179 1.56 0.54 0.38
N VAL A 180 1.65 -0.47 -0.49
CA VAL A 180 1.71 -0.28 -1.95
C VAL A 180 0.39 0.22 -2.52
N SER A 181 -0.74 -0.32 -2.06
CA SER A 181 -2.05 -0.06 -2.65
C SER A 181 -2.75 1.17 -2.08
N PHE A 182 -2.52 1.47 -0.79
CA PHE A 182 -3.28 2.49 -0.06
C PHE A 182 -2.41 3.48 0.72
N GLY A 183 -1.08 3.30 0.73
CA GLY A 183 -0.19 4.13 1.53
C GLY A 183 -0.32 3.91 3.04
N ASN A 184 -0.90 2.78 3.47
CA ASN A 184 -1.05 2.45 4.88
C ASN A 184 0.10 1.56 5.34
N VAL A 185 0.90 2.04 6.28
CA VAL A 185 2.06 1.30 6.82
C VAL A 185 1.80 0.73 8.22
N ARG A 186 0.57 0.81 8.71
CA ARG A 186 0.24 0.39 10.08
C ARG A 186 0.55 -1.08 10.33
N THR A 187 0.14 -1.97 9.44
CA THR A 187 0.40 -3.41 9.55
C THR A 187 1.89 -3.73 9.51
N LEU A 188 2.69 -3.00 8.71
CA LEU A 188 4.15 -3.11 8.73
C LEU A 188 4.75 -2.66 10.06
N ARG A 189 4.25 -1.56 10.64
CA ARG A 189 4.65 -1.10 11.97
C ARG A 189 4.34 -2.13 13.05
N GLU A 190 3.17 -2.75 13.00
CA GLU A 190 2.78 -3.80 13.94
C GLU A 190 3.68 -5.04 13.81
N TYR A 191 4.06 -5.41 12.57
CA TYR A 191 4.96 -6.52 12.31
C TYR A 191 6.36 -6.30 12.88
N TYR A 192 6.98 -5.13 12.61
CA TYR A 192 8.32 -4.81 13.08
C TYR A 192 8.37 -4.29 14.52
N GLY A 193 7.22 -3.99 15.13
CA GLY A 193 7.10 -3.34 16.43
C GLY A 193 7.18 -1.82 16.35
N LYS A 194 6.94 -1.16 17.49
CA LYS A 194 6.88 0.32 17.56
C LYS A 194 8.20 1.01 17.20
N SER A 195 9.30 0.29 17.36
CA SER A 195 10.64 0.72 16.94
C SER A 195 11.30 -0.49 16.28
N ALA A 196 11.46 -0.46 14.97
CA ALA A 196 12.18 -1.51 14.27
C ALA A 196 13.62 -1.54 14.77
N GLN A 197 14.11 -2.74 15.12
CA GLN A 197 15.51 -2.89 15.56
C GLN A 197 16.51 -2.60 14.43
N ASP A 198 16.09 -2.79 13.18
CA ASP A 198 16.86 -2.44 11.99
C ASP A 198 16.63 -0.97 11.65
N ALA A 199 17.70 -0.16 11.75
CA ALA A 199 17.65 1.29 11.48
C ALA A 199 17.24 1.63 10.04
N HIS A 200 17.51 0.76 9.07
CA HIS A 200 17.13 0.99 7.67
C HIS A 200 15.63 0.71 7.45
N ILE A 201 15.09 -0.27 8.14
CA ILE A 201 13.64 -0.53 8.14
C ILE A 201 12.91 0.61 8.84
N GLU A 202 13.41 1.06 10.00
CA GLU A 202 12.83 2.19 10.72
C GLU A 202 12.80 3.47 9.86
N ALA A 203 13.92 3.77 9.19
CA ALA A 203 14.01 4.90 8.28
C ALA A 203 13.02 4.78 7.11
N LEU A 204 12.87 3.58 6.55
CA LEU A 204 11.92 3.33 5.47
C LEU A 204 10.48 3.53 5.92
N LEU A 205 10.08 2.92 7.03
CA LEU A 205 8.71 3.04 7.55
C LEU A 205 8.37 4.51 7.89
N SER A 206 9.29 5.22 8.54
CA SER A 206 9.11 6.64 8.87
C SER A 206 9.02 7.53 7.61
N ALA A 207 9.82 7.25 6.59
CA ALA A 207 9.75 7.96 5.32
C ALA A 207 8.44 7.68 4.56
N MET A 208 7.94 6.43 4.60
CA MET A 208 6.64 6.05 4.05
C MET A 208 5.50 6.79 4.76
N GLU A 209 5.46 6.77 6.09
CA GLU A 209 4.47 7.50 6.89
C GLU A 209 4.46 8.99 6.56
N GLY A 210 5.64 9.60 6.49
CA GLY A 210 5.80 11.02 6.14
C GLY A 210 5.29 11.33 4.73
N LEU A 211 5.62 10.51 3.74
CA LEU A 211 5.19 10.70 2.35
C LEU A 211 3.67 10.52 2.20
N TRP A 212 3.14 9.39 2.70
CA TRP A 212 1.71 9.10 2.58
C TRP A 212 0.85 10.08 3.37
N GLY A 213 1.27 10.48 4.57
CA GLY A 213 0.59 11.51 5.35
C GLY A 213 0.56 12.86 4.63
N THR A 214 1.64 13.21 3.93
CA THR A 214 1.73 14.41 3.10
C THR A 214 0.76 14.36 1.92
N ILE A 215 0.66 13.21 1.24
CA ILE A 215 -0.28 12.99 0.12
C ILE A 215 -1.73 13.03 0.64
N ALA A 216 -2.04 12.31 1.70
CA ALA A 216 -3.39 12.24 2.28
C ALA A 216 -3.94 13.62 2.67
N LEU A 217 -3.09 14.48 3.21
CA LEU A 217 -3.43 15.84 3.63
C LEU A 217 -3.25 16.89 2.52
N CYS A 218 -2.91 16.50 1.30
CA CYS A 218 -2.62 17.40 0.17
C CYS A 218 -1.61 18.50 0.51
N ARG A 219 -0.61 18.22 1.37
CA ARG A 219 0.46 19.17 1.72
C ARG A 219 1.52 19.21 0.62
N THR A 220 1.11 19.67 -0.55
CA THR A 220 1.90 19.57 -1.78
C THR A 220 3.27 20.27 -1.70
N GLU A 221 3.43 21.31 -0.86
CA GLU A 221 4.69 22.02 -0.70
C GLU A 221 5.79 21.16 -0.06
N GLN A 222 5.42 20.25 0.84
CA GLN A 222 6.36 19.35 1.52
C GLN A 222 6.70 18.12 0.66
N LEU A 223 5.95 17.88 -0.42
CA LEU A 223 6.05 16.66 -1.21
C LEU A 223 7.46 16.39 -1.80
N PRO A 224 8.19 17.40 -2.34
CA PRO A 224 9.55 17.17 -2.86
C PRO A 224 10.51 16.64 -1.80
N GLU A 225 10.52 17.24 -0.59
CA GLU A 225 11.36 16.81 0.53
C GLU A 225 11.00 15.39 0.99
N ARG A 226 9.71 15.08 1.10
CA ARG A 226 9.23 13.75 1.50
C ARG A 226 9.56 12.67 0.47
N MET A 227 9.49 13.00 -0.81
CA MET A 227 9.90 12.09 -1.89
C MET A 227 11.42 11.83 -1.85
N GLU A 228 12.23 12.84 -1.57
CA GLU A 228 13.67 12.67 -1.45
C GLU A 228 14.02 11.78 -0.26
N ALA A 229 13.44 12.03 0.91
CA ALA A 229 13.58 11.18 2.10
C ALA A 229 13.16 9.74 1.83
N PHE A 230 12.01 9.52 1.17
CA PHE A 230 11.54 8.20 0.78
C PHE A 230 12.51 7.50 -0.17
N ASN A 231 12.99 8.18 -1.22
CA ASN A 231 13.95 7.60 -2.17
C ASN A 231 15.26 7.20 -1.48
N ALA A 232 15.77 8.04 -0.57
CA ALA A 232 16.99 7.74 0.20
C ALA A 232 16.79 6.54 1.15
N ALA A 233 15.66 6.47 1.84
CA ALA A 233 15.33 5.37 2.74
C ALA A 233 15.14 4.05 1.98
N MET A 234 14.51 4.08 0.80
CA MET A 234 14.39 2.92 -0.08
C MET A 234 15.75 2.41 -0.54
N ASP A 235 16.64 3.31 -0.99
CA ASP A 235 18.00 2.94 -1.42
C ASP A 235 18.82 2.34 -0.26
N GLY A 236 18.61 2.81 0.96
CA GLY A 236 19.22 2.28 2.18
C GLY A 236 18.68 0.89 2.53
N ALA A 237 17.36 0.72 2.53
CA ALA A 237 16.72 -0.54 2.86
C ALA A 237 17.04 -1.66 1.84
N GLU A 238 17.08 -1.35 0.54
CA GLU A 238 17.48 -2.33 -0.49
C GLU A 238 18.90 -2.88 -0.30
N LYS A 239 19.79 -2.12 0.31
CA LYS A 239 21.18 -2.53 0.53
C LYS A 239 21.39 -3.22 1.88
N HIS A 240 20.70 -2.77 2.91
CA HIS A 240 21.08 -3.04 4.30
C HIS A 240 19.97 -3.65 5.17
N ALA A 241 18.69 -3.59 4.77
CA ALA A 241 17.61 -4.22 5.53
C ALA A 241 17.77 -5.75 5.60
N ASP A 242 16.97 -6.41 6.42
CA ASP A 242 16.96 -7.86 6.53
C ASP A 242 16.73 -8.55 5.16
N PRO A 243 17.17 -9.80 5.00
CA PRO A 243 17.11 -10.49 3.70
C PRO A 243 15.69 -10.61 3.12
N LEU A 244 14.67 -10.74 3.98
CA LEU A 244 13.29 -10.89 3.53
C LEU A 244 12.74 -9.56 2.99
N MET A 245 12.94 -8.45 3.71
CA MET A 245 12.56 -7.13 3.24
C MET A 245 13.26 -6.82 1.92
N ARG A 246 14.58 -7.05 1.81
CA ARG A 246 15.32 -6.86 0.55
C ARG A 246 14.77 -7.66 -0.61
N ALA A 247 14.26 -8.86 -0.38
CA ALA A 247 13.62 -9.68 -1.41
C ALA A 247 12.27 -9.12 -1.89
N LEU A 248 11.52 -8.42 -1.03
CA LEU A 248 10.21 -7.86 -1.33
C LEU A 248 10.27 -6.45 -1.96
N LEU A 249 11.25 -5.64 -1.61
CA LEU A 249 11.38 -4.25 -2.07
C LEU A 249 11.44 -4.05 -3.60
N PRO A 250 12.04 -4.94 -4.42
CA PRO A 250 12.00 -4.81 -5.87
C PRO A 250 10.57 -4.79 -6.46
N ALA A 251 9.68 -5.63 -5.94
CA ALA A 251 8.26 -5.62 -6.35
C ALA A 251 7.57 -4.31 -5.96
N PHE A 252 7.91 -3.76 -4.80
CA PHE A 252 7.46 -2.45 -4.35
C PHE A 252 7.94 -1.35 -5.30
N ARG A 253 9.21 -1.36 -5.72
CA ARG A 253 9.75 -0.38 -6.69
C ARG A 253 9.10 -0.44 -8.06
N GLN A 254 8.63 -1.59 -8.51
CA GLN A 254 7.96 -1.68 -9.82
C GLN A 254 6.77 -0.74 -9.93
N LYS A 255 6.05 -0.49 -8.82
CA LYS A 255 4.91 0.43 -8.80
C LYS A 255 5.29 1.91 -8.91
N TYR A 256 6.42 2.29 -8.34
CA TYR A 256 6.82 3.70 -8.23
C TYR A 256 7.92 4.11 -9.21
N GLY A 257 8.52 3.16 -9.92
CA GLY A 257 9.71 3.38 -10.74
C GLY A 257 11.00 3.41 -9.91
N LYS A 258 12.14 3.63 -10.58
CA LYS A 258 13.45 3.66 -9.91
C LYS A 258 13.55 4.72 -8.82
N LYS A 259 12.89 5.85 -9.02
CA LYS A 259 12.78 6.94 -8.04
C LYS A 259 11.37 7.50 -8.06
N MET A 260 10.83 7.80 -6.89
CA MET A 260 9.58 8.52 -6.78
C MET A 260 9.75 9.93 -7.35
N THR A 261 8.86 10.32 -8.24
CA THR A 261 8.80 11.64 -8.90
C THR A 261 7.39 12.19 -8.80
N ILE A 262 7.19 13.49 -9.06
CA ILE A 262 5.85 14.09 -9.07
C ILE A 262 4.88 13.33 -9.99
N PRO A 263 5.21 13.04 -11.26
CA PRO A 263 4.34 12.19 -12.09
C PRO A 263 4.14 10.78 -11.51
N GLY A 264 5.16 10.21 -10.87
CA GLY A 264 5.06 8.91 -10.20
C GLY A 264 4.07 8.91 -9.03
N VAL A 265 4.09 9.94 -8.18
CA VAL A 265 3.12 10.12 -7.09
C VAL A 265 1.70 10.28 -7.64
N ILE A 266 1.51 11.11 -8.66
CA ILE A 266 0.19 11.31 -9.28
C ILE A 266 -0.33 10.00 -9.87
N LYS A 267 0.53 9.26 -10.59
CA LYS A 267 0.19 7.94 -11.14
C LYS A 267 -0.24 6.98 -10.03
N TRP A 268 0.53 6.91 -8.94
CA TRP A 268 0.19 6.07 -7.80
C TRP A 268 -1.15 6.46 -7.18
N CYS A 269 -1.42 7.75 -6.98
CA CYS A 269 -2.72 8.24 -6.48
C CYS A 269 -3.87 7.77 -7.39
N VAL A 270 -3.70 7.84 -8.72
CA VAL A 270 -4.70 7.37 -9.69
C VAL A 270 -4.93 5.86 -9.60
N GLU A 271 -3.86 5.08 -9.42
CA GLU A 271 -3.93 3.62 -9.29
C GLU A 271 -4.50 3.15 -7.94
N SER A 272 -4.44 4.03 -6.94
CA SER A 272 -4.96 3.80 -5.58
C SER A 272 -6.34 4.48 -5.35
N ASP A 273 -7.01 4.91 -6.42
CA ASP A 273 -8.31 5.62 -6.38
C ASP A 273 -8.34 6.92 -5.55
N MET A 274 -7.18 7.50 -5.27
CA MET A 274 -7.03 8.80 -4.60
C MET A 274 -7.09 9.94 -5.63
N LEU A 275 -8.21 10.03 -6.36
CA LEU A 275 -8.33 10.92 -7.52
C LEU A 275 -8.29 12.41 -7.14
N GLN A 276 -8.85 12.79 -5.99
CA GLN A 276 -8.79 14.16 -5.49
C GLN A 276 -7.36 14.60 -5.20
N GLN A 277 -6.58 13.73 -4.55
CA GLN A 277 -5.15 13.96 -4.29
C GLN A 277 -4.39 14.05 -5.61
N ALA A 278 -4.64 13.15 -6.55
CA ALA A 278 -4.03 13.17 -7.88
C ALA A 278 -4.27 14.50 -8.60
N LEU A 279 -5.53 14.98 -8.66
CA LEU A 279 -5.90 16.27 -9.26
C LEU A 279 -5.22 17.44 -8.55
N THR A 280 -5.21 17.43 -7.23
CA THR A 280 -4.61 18.50 -6.42
C THR A 280 -3.10 18.56 -6.61
N ILE A 281 -2.41 17.42 -6.55
CA ILE A 281 -0.95 17.36 -6.77
C ILE A 281 -0.61 17.74 -8.20
N TYR A 282 -1.40 17.30 -9.18
CA TYR A 282 -1.21 17.68 -10.58
C TYR A 282 -1.26 19.21 -10.73
N LYS A 283 -2.34 19.82 -10.26
CA LYS A 283 -2.52 21.28 -10.33
C LYS A 283 -1.39 22.06 -9.65
N GLU A 284 -0.97 21.60 -8.47
CA GLU A 284 -0.03 22.36 -7.65
C GLU A 284 1.45 22.10 -8.01
N ARG A 285 1.80 20.93 -8.56
CA ARG A 285 3.18 20.51 -8.73
C ARG A 285 3.64 20.32 -10.16
N ILE A 286 2.74 20.08 -11.12
CA ILE A 286 3.14 19.95 -12.53
C ILE A 286 3.76 21.25 -13.10
N PRO A 287 3.31 22.46 -12.75
CA PRO A 287 4.00 23.67 -13.20
C PRO A 287 5.49 23.70 -12.83
N GLY A 288 5.82 23.39 -11.57
CA GLY A 288 7.21 23.29 -11.14
C GLY A 288 7.99 22.15 -11.83
N TYR A 289 7.33 21.02 -12.09
CA TYR A 289 7.93 19.93 -12.85
C TYR A 289 8.23 20.31 -14.31
N ILE A 290 7.36 21.10 -14.95
CA ILE A 290 7.56 21.63 -16.30
C ILE A 290 8.78 22.55 -16.35
N LEU A 291 9.01 23.34 -15.30
CA LEU A 291 10.10 24.32 -15.17
C LEU A 291 11.40 23.77 -14.59
N ASP A 292 11.44 22.52 -14.15
CA ASP A 292 12.65 21.96 -13.55
C ASP A 292 13.86 22.08 -14.50
N GLU A 293 14.89 22.81 -14.06
CA GLU A 293 16.09 23.09 -14.89
C GLU A 293 16.78 21.82 -15.41
N ARG A 294 16.69 20.72 -14.66
CA ARG A 294 17.36 19.44 -14.98
C ARG A 294 16.46 18.50 -15.76
N ARG A 295 15.16 18.54 -15.54
CA ARG A 295 14.21 17.51 -16.01
C ARG A 295 12.98 18.05 -16.69
N GLY A 296 12.73 19.37 -16.57
CA GLY A 296 11.54 20.03 -17.09
C GLY A 296 11.49 20.11 -18.62
N ILE A 297 10.31 20.48 -19.11
CA ILE A 297 10.02 20.69 -20.52
C ILE A 297 10.49 22.07 -20.96
N LEU A 298 10.48 23.04 -20.05
CA LEU A 298 10.91 24.41 -20.25
C LEU A 298 12.18 24.71 -19.45
N ALA A 299 13.10 25.42 -20.04
CA ALA A 299 14.27 25.98 -19.39
C ALA A 299 14.29 27.52 -19.53
N VAL A 300 14.62 28.22 -18.46
CA VAL A 300 14.85 29.67 -18.50
C VAL A 300 16.09 29.95 -19.34
N LYS A 301 16.00 30.88 -20.31
CA LYS A 301 17.17 31.30 -21.11
C LYS A 301 18.23 31.95 -20.21
N ALA A 302 19.49 31.65 -20.44
CA ALA A 302 20.61 32.09 -19.61
C ALA A 302 20.65 33.63 -19.43
N ASN A 303 20.24 34.38 -20.43
CA ASN A 303 20.19 35.83 -20.38
C ASN A 303 18.96 36.38 -19.63
N ALA A 304 17.96 35.57 -19.37
CA ALA A 304 16.75 35.89 -18.62
C ALA A 304 16.88 35.75 -17.11
N ALA A 305 17.96 35.13 -16.64
CA ALA A 305 18.17 34.84 -15.21
C ALA A 305 18.57 36.07 -14.35
N LYS A 306 18.62 37.27 -14.94
CA LYS A 306 18.88 38.51 -14.17
C LYS A 306 17.55 39.14 -13.71
N PRO A 307 17.32 39.29 -12.40
CA PRO A 307 16.04 39.76 -11.85
C PRO A 307 15.71 41.27 -12.14
N ARG A 308 16.29 41.86 -13.15
CA ARG A 308 16.08 43.26 -13.56
C ARG A 308 15.82 43.39 -15.08
N MET A 309 15.17 42.39 -15.69
CA MET A 309 14.76 42.60 -17.09
C MET A 309 13.60 43.60 -17.15
N LYS A 310 13.73 44.56 -18.09
CA LYS A 310 12.68 45.53 -18.32
C LYS A 310 11.44 44.86 -18.94
N PRO A 311 10.23 45.38 -18.67
CA PRO A 311 8.96 44.83 -19.15
C PRO A 311 8.87 44.64 -20.67
N GLU A 312 9.64 45.40 -21.39
CA GLU A 312 9.71 45.44 -22.86
C GLU A 312 10.14 44.11 -23.54
N TYR A 313 10.63 43.16 -22.75
CA TYR A 313 11.15 41.87 -23.26
C TYR A 313 10.23 40.68 -23.06
N VAL A 314 9.12 40.84 -22.39
CA VAL A 314 8.15 39.77 -22.16
C VAL A 314 6.82 40.17 -22.76
N SER A 315 6.30 39.42 -23.72
CA SER A 315 4.97 39.69 -24.26
C SER A 315 3.88 39.52 -23.21
N GLU A 316 2.75 40.16 -23.38
CA GLU A 316 1.62 40.03 -22.48
C GLU A 316 1.12 38.58 -22.40
N GLU A 317 1.11 37.88 -23.52
CA GLU A 317 0.73 36.47 -23.63
C GLU A 317 1.69 35.58 -22.87
N GLU A 318 2.98 35.83 -22.92
CA GLU A 318 3.97 35.10 -22.17
C GLU A 318 3.85 35.37 -20.65
N ALA A 319 3.51 36.60 -20.27
CA ALA A 319 3.18 36.97 -18.90
C ALA A 319 1.99 36.17 -18.36
N ARG A 320 0.94 36.05 -19.16
CA ARG A 320 -0.25 35.22 -18.83
C ARG A 320 0.08 33.74 -18.75
N PHE A 321 1.01 33.24 -19.58
CA PHE A 321 1.50 31.86 -19.47
C PHE A 321 2.18 31.60 -18.10
N TYR A 322 3.04 32.52 -17.65
CA TYR A 322 3.65 32.44 -16.31
C TYR A 322 2.60 32.39 -15.21
N GLU A 323 1.62 33.26 -15.31
CA GLU A 323 0.59 33.38 -14.29
C GLU A 323 -0.31 32.16 -14.20
N GLN A 324 -0.78 31.69 -15.32
CA GLN A 324 -1.79 30.62 -15.38
C GLN A 324 -1.21 29.22 -15.30
N PHE A 325 -0.07 28.97 -15.93
CA PHE A 325 0.50 27.63 -16.05
C PHE A 325 1.71 27.41 -15.15
N LEU A 326 2.49 28.45 -14.86
CA LEU A 326 3.71 28.30 -14.07
C LEU A 326 3.55 28.78 -12.63
N LYS A 327 2.38 29.35 -12.27
CA LYS A 327 2.02 29.78 -10.91
C LYS A 327 3.10 30.64 -10.23
N MET A 328 3.68 31.57 -10.94
CA MET A 328 4.62 32.51 -10.36
C MET A 328 3.90 33.41 -9.35
N GLY A 329 4.39 33.45 -8.12
CA GLY A 329 3.82 34.28 -7.05
C GLY A 329 3.89 35.78 -7.38
N PRO A 330 3.08 36.63 -6.72
CA PRO A 330 3.00 38.07 -6.96
C PRO A 330 4.35 38.80 -6.94
N ASN A 331 5.25 38.38 -6.04
CA ASN A 331 6.60 38.97 -5.95
C ASN A 331 7.50 38.58 -7.12
N MET A 332 7.38 37.35 -7.64
CA MET A 332 8.10 36.94 -8.85
C MET A 332 7.53 37.66 -10.06
N ARG A 333 6.20 37.79 -10.20
CA ARG A 333 5.55 38.57 -11.26
C ARG A 333 6.09 40.01 -11.32
N LYS A 334 6.08 40.69 -10.18
CA LYS A 334 6.57 42.08 -10.09
C LYS A 334 8.06 42.19 -10.41
N GLY A 335 8.87 41.21 -10.03
CA GLY A 335 10.30 41.16 -10.31
C GLY A 335 10.64 40.87 -11.78
N TYR A 336 9.85 40.03 -12.46
CA TYR A 336 10.10 39.59 -13.84
C TYR A 336 9.32 40.39 -14.89
N LEU A 337 8.08 40.82 -14.59
CA LEU A 337 7.17 41.43 -15.53
C LEU A 337 7.03 42.95 -15.37
N GLY A 338 7.46 43.50 -14.21
CA GLY A 338 7.39 44.93 -13.94
C GLY A 338 5.99 45.49 -13.68
N TYR A 339 4.91 44.77 -14.00
CA TYR A 339 3.53 45.19 -13.74
C TYR A 339 2.62 43.97 -13.47
N ALA A 340 1.46 44.22 -12.88
CA ALA A 340 0.38 43.23 -12.83
C ALA A 340 -0.50 43.39 -14.07
N PRO A 341 -0.78 42.35 -14.89
CA PRO A 341 -1.70 42.44 -16.00
C PRO A 341 -3.07 42.91 -15.51
N GLN A 342 -3.68 43.86 -16.26
CA GLN A 342 -5.09 44.19 -16.02
C GLN A 342 -5.96 43.01 -16.45
N GLU A 343 -6.98 42.69 -15.65
CA GLU A 343 -7.99 41.71 -16.02
C GLU A 343 -8.79 42.27 -17.20
N ASP A 344 -8.59 41.75 -18.40
CA ASP A 344 -9.47 42.02 -19.54
C ASP A 344 -10.81 41.28 -19.34
N GLU A 345 -11.90 42.03 -19.52
CA GLU A 345 -13.28 41.55 -19.32
C GLU A 345 -13.77 40.54 -20.39
N GLY A 346 -12.91 40.02 -21.26
CA GLY A 346 -13.36 39.29 -22.46
C GLY A 346 -13.13 37.80 -22.47
N GLU A 347 -11.92 37.33 -22.40
CA GLU A 347 -11.57 35.92 -22.63
C GLU A 347 -10.77 35.33 -21.47
N HIS A 348 -11.06 34.05 -21.12
CA HIS A 348 -10.32 33.41 -20.03
C HIS A 348 -8.81 33.38 -20.32
N PRO A 349 -7.93 33.82 -19.39
CA PRO A 349 -6.49 33.97 -19.65
C PRO A 349 -5.80 32.70 -20.16
N ALA A 350 -6.26 31.50 -19.73
CA ALA A 350 -5.74 30.25 -20.26
C ALA A 350 -6.04 30.05 -21.76
N VAL A 351 -7.19 30.53 -22.25
CA VAL A 351 -7.56 30.44 -23.68
C VAL A 351 -6.62 31.28 -24.52
N VAL A 352 -6.37 32.51 -24.09
CA VAL A 352 -5.42 33.43 -24.80
C VAL A 352 -4.04 32.78 -24.90
N THR A 353 -3.55 32.21 -23.80
CA THR A 353 -2.24 31.52 -23.75
C THR A 353 -2.21 30.29 -24.67
N LEU A 354 -3.27 29.48 -24.65
CA LEU A 354 -3.34 28.27 -25.49
C LEU A 354 -3.41 28.63 -26.96
N LYS A 355 -4.16 29.68 -27.36
CA LYS A 355 -4.18 30.18 -28.74
C LYS A 355 -2.80 30.66 -29.18
N HIS A 356 -2.11 31.44 -28.34
CA HIS A 356 -0.76 31.92 -28.62
C HIS A 356 0.22 30.77 -28.86
N LEU A 357 0.21 29.73 -28.01
CA LEU A 357 1.04 28.56 -28.22
C LEU A 357 0.66 27.77 -29.48
N GLN A 358 -0.62 27.72 -29.85
CA GLN A 358 -1.10 27.03 -31.04
C GLN A 358 -0.65 27.75 -32.32
N GLU A 359 -0.52 29.05 -32.29
CA GLU A 359 0.01 29.87 -33.37
C GLU A 359 1.54 29.77 -33.53
N LEU A 360 2.18 28.89 -32.78
CA LEU A 360 3.62 28.62 -32.83
C LEU A 360 4.50 29.84 -32.49
N MET A 361 3.99 30.77 -31.71
CA MET A 361 4.73 31.99 -31.36
C MET A 361 5.93 31.64 -30.47
N PRO A 362 7.12 32.18 -30.73
CA PRO A 362 8.31 31.86 -29.94
C PRO A 362 8.22 32.44 -28.53
N LEU A 363 8.54 31.62 -27.54
CA LEU A 363 8.69 32.07 -26.17
C LEU A 363 9.99 32.88 -26.02
N SER A 364 9.87 34.16 -25.64
CA SER A 364 11.03 35.07 -25.54
C SER A 364 11.92 34.68 -24.33
N PHE A 365 11.33 34.19 -23.27
CA PHE A 365 11.97 33.97 -21.99
C PHE A 365 12.38 32.53 -21.75
N PHE A 366 11.71 31.57 -22.40
CA PHE A 366 11.98 30.15 -22.25
C PHE A 366 12.54 29.51 -23.51
N THR A 367 13.28 28.42 -23.29
CA THR A 367 13.59 27.44 -24.33
C THR A 367 12.78 26.21 -24.06
N ALA A 368 11.93 25.82 -25.00
CA ALA A 368 11.23 24.53 -24.93
C ALA A 368 12.20 23.39 -25.29
N ARG A 369 12.17 22.32 -24.51
CA ARG A 369 12.92 21.08 -24.76
C ARG A 369 12.11 20.08 -25.59
N CYS A 370 10.93 20.47 -26.02
CA CYS A 370 10.06 19.75 -26.94
C CYS A 370 9.59 20.70 -28.05
N ASP A 371 8.89 20.17 -29.06
CA ASP A 371 8.21 20.99 -30.05
C ASP A 371 7.05 21.77 -29.43
N VAL A 372 6.61 22.83 -30.11
CA VAL A 372 5.58 23.74 -29.60
C VAL A 372 4.22 23.06 -29.51
N GLU A 373 3.94 22.14 -30.43
CA GLU A 373 2.68 21.38 -30.44
C GLU A 373 2.55 20.54 -29.13
N ARG A 374 3.62 19.90 -28.74
CA ARG A 374 3.67 19.16 -27.45
C ARG A 374 3.59 20.06 -26.23
N LEU A 375 4.25 21.23 -26.27
CA LEU A 375 4.13 22.22 -25.22
C LEU A 375 2.68 22.67 -25.07
N TRP A 376 2.03 22.94 -26.18
CA TRP A 376 0.61 23.27 -26.22
C TRP A 376 -0.23 22.16 -25.61
N LYS A 377 0.02 20.91 -26.01
CA LYS A 377 -0.72 19.75 -25.48
C LYS A 377 -0.59 19.62 -23.97
N VAL A 378 0.63 19.77 -23.44
CA VAL A 378 0.88 19.74 -21.98
C VAL A 378 0.18 20.89 -21.27
N ALA A 379 0.18 22.09 -21.84
CA ALA A 379 -0.50 23.26 -21.29
C ALA A 379 -2.03 23.07 -21.33
N ALA A 380 -2.57 22.55 -22.42
CA ALA A 380 -4.00 22.23 -22.53
C ALA A 380 -4.44 21.15 -21.55
N ASP A 381 -3.67 20.08 -21.40
CA ASP A 381 -3.91 19.04 -20.39
C ASP A 381 -3.89 19.64 -18.98
N TYR A 382 -2.95 20.54 -18.68
CA TYR A 382 -2.90 21.20 -17.37
C TYR A 382 -4.16 22.04 -17.13
N ALA A 383 -4.57 22.86 -18.10
CA ALA A 383 -5.78 23.67 -17.99
C ALA A 383 -7.03 22.79 -17.78
N TYR A 384 -7.11 21.70 -18.52
CA TYR A 384 -8.19 20.73 -18.43
C TYR A 384 -8.24 20.02 -17.06
N ILE A 385 -7.13 19.50 -16.58
CA ILE A 385 -7.06 18.86 -15.25
C ILE A 385 -7.38 19.86 -14.13
N ARG A 386 -6.94 21.13 -14.26
CA ARG A 386 -7.30 22.19 -13.31
C ARG A 386 -8.81 22.43 -13.28
N MET A 387 -9.46 22.46 -14.43
CA MET A 387 -10.92 22.61 -14.55
C MET A 387 -11.63 21.40 -13.92
N LEU A 388 -11.22 20.17 -14.23
CA LEU A 388 -11.77 18.96 -13.60
C LEU A 388 -11.61 18.98 -12.07
N ARG A 389 -10.45 19.43 -11.58
CA ARG A 389 -10.23 19.57 -10.13
C ARG A 389 -11.21 20.55 -9.49
N ASN A 390 -11.50 21.68 -10.14
CA ASN A 390 -12.49 22.64 -9.65
C ASN A 390 -13.89 22.02 -9.65
N MET A 391 -14.29 21.32 -10.71
CA MET A 391 -15.58 20.63 -10.78
C MET A 391 -15.73 19.56 -9.69
N VAL A 392 -14.67 18.79 -9.38
CA VAL A 392 -14.70 17.78 -8.32
C VAL A 392 -14.77 18.40 -6.92
N ASN A 393 -14.04 19.51 -6.69
CA ASN A 393 -13.94 20.11 -5.37
C ASN A 393 -15.07 21.11 -5.05
N HIS A 394 -15.69 21.69 -6.08
CA HIS A 394 -16.76 22.67 -5.96
C HIS A 394 -18.04 22.11 -6.58
N ALA A 395 -18.60 21.06 -5.94
CA ALA A 395 -19.77 20.34 -6.44
C ALA A 395 -20.99 21.25 -6.74
N ASN A 396 -21.08 22.41 -6.10
CA ASN A 396 -22.15 23.37 -6.29
C ASN A 396 -21.94 24.34 -7.46
N ASP A 397 -20.74 24.41 -8.08
CA ASP A 397 -20.38 25.34 -9.16
C ASP A 397 -19.94 24.62 -10.45
N GLN A 398 -20.37 23.38 -10.62
CA GLN A 398 -20.00 22.58 -11.80
C GLN A 398 -20.55 23.20 -13.09
N GLU A 399 -21.69 23.87 -13.02
CA GLU A 399 -22.36 24.48 -14.19
C GLU A 399 -21.60 25.71 -14.68
N GLY A 400 -21.11 26.55 -13.78
CA GLY A 400 -20.28 27.72 -14.13
C GLY A 400 -18.96 27.33 -14.80
N GLU A 401 -18.28 26.29 -14.29
CA GLU A 401 -17.04 25.79 -14.93
C GLU A 401 -17.31 25.17 -16.31
N ARG A 402 -18.43 24.48 -16.50
CA ARG A 402 -18.83 23.89 -17.81
C ARG A 402 -19.18 24.94 -18.85
N GLN A 403 -19.73 26.07 -18.45
CA GLN A 403 -20.14 27.18 -19.34
C GLN A 403 -19.02 28.21 -19.53
N SER A 404 -17.83 27.97 -18.96
CA SER A 404 -16.71 28.89 -19.11
C SER A 404 -16.16 28.90 -20.55
N SER A 405 -15.63 30.04 -20.97
CA SER A 405 -14.95 30.18 -22.29
C SER A 405 -13.76 29.19 -22.42
N LEU A 406 -13.15 28.79 -21.31
CA LEU A 406 -12.12 27.74 -21.28
C LEU A 406 -12.71 26.37 -21.64
N ALA A 407 -13.88 26.05 -21.10
CA ALA A 407 -14.57 24.78 -21.38
C ALA A 407 -14.95 24.68 -22.86
N GLU A 408 -15.51 25.74 -23.43
CA GLU A 408 -15.85 25.81 -24.86
C GLU A 408 -14.62 25.65 -25.74
N TYR A 409 -13.54 26.35 -25.43
CA TYR A 409 -12.29 26.27 -26.20
C TYR A 409 -11.70 24.85 -26.15
N LEU A 410 -11.59 24.25 -24.95
CA LEU A 410 -11.06 22.90 -24.80
C LEU A 410 -11.93 21.87 -25.53
N HIS A 411 -13.26 22.04 -25.50
CA HIS A 411 -14.18 21.19 -26.24
C HIS A 411 -13.93 21.27 -27.74
N GLY A 412 -13.74 22.48 -28.27
CA GLY A 412 -13.35 22.71 -29.67
C GLY A 412 -12.01 22.07 -30.04
N CYS A 413 -11.11 21.91 -29.08
CA CYS A 413 -9.83 21.23 -29.23
C CYS A 413 -9.91 19.69 -29.02
N GLY A 414 -11.12 19.13 -28.88
CA GLY A 414 -11.35 17.69 -28.76
C GLY A 414 -11.34 17.13 -27.33
N TYR A 415 -11.26 17.99 -26.31
CA TYR A 415 -11.45 17.57 -24.93
C TYR A 415 -12.94 17.38 -24.64
N LYS A 416 -13.30 16.21 -24.15
CA LYS A 416 -14.69 15.94 -23.75
C LYS A 416 -14.93 16.52 -22.36
N LEU A 417 -16.08 17.16 -22.17
CA LEU A 417 -16.57 17.56 -20.86
C LEU A 417 -17.64 16.56 -20.44
N PRO A 418 -17.49 15.85 -19.33
CA PRO A 418 -18.50 14.91 -18.89
C PRO A 418 -19.75 15.66 -18.42
N ALA A 419 -20.93 15.08 -18.68
CA ALA A 419 -22.17 15.56 -18.09
C ALA A 419 -22.13 15.42 -16.56
N GLU A 420 -21.50 14.35 -16.10
CA GLU A 420 -21.15 14.09 -14.69
C GLU A 420 -19.67 13.72 -14.61
N THR A 421 -18.97 14.19 -13.57
CA THR A 421 -17.57 13.83 -13.30
C THR A 421 -17.50 12.49 -12.60
N ASP A 422 -17.55 11.39 -13.35
CA ASP A 422 -17.32 10.07 -12.80
C ASP A 422 -15.82 9.77 -12.59
N ALA A 423 -15.53 8.78 -11.75
CA ALA A 423 -14.18 8.42 -11.36
C ALA A 423 -13.34 7.88 -12.53
N ASP A 424 -13.94 7.11 -13.44
CA ASP A 424 -13.25 6.50 -14.58
C ASP A 424 -12.85 7.56 -15.59
N TYR A 425 -13.69 8.56 -15.79
CA TYR A 425 -13.39 9.69 -16.63
C TYR A 425 -12.21 10.50 -16.09
N VAL A 426 -12.25 10.88 -14.81
CA VAL A 426 -11.15 11.62 -14.15
C VAL A 426 -9.84 10.82 -14.21
N ARG A 427 -9.91 9.52 -13.93
CA ARG A 427 -8.75 8.62 -14.02
C ARG A 427 -8.12 8.60 -15.41
N THR A 428 -8.97 8.52 -16.45
CA THR A 428 -8.53 8.50 -17.84
C THR A 428 -7.90 9.84 -18.24
N ALA A 429 -8.51 10.96 -17.85
CA ALA A 429 -7.98 12.29 -18.13
C ALA A 429 -6.58 12.49 -17.52
N ILE A 430 -6.38 12.12 -16.26
CA ILE A 430 -5.07 12.24 -15.60
C ILE A 430 -4.03 11.32 -16.26
N ARG A 431 -4.39 10.08 -16.60
CA ARG A 431 -3.48 9.14 -17.28
C ARG A 431 -3.00 9.68 -18.62
N ASN A 432 -3.91 10.22 -19.44
CA ASN A 432 -3.57 10.82 -20.72
C ASN A 432 -2.64 12.03 -20.56
N ALA A 433 -2.92 12.88 -19.58
CA ALA A 433 -2.08 14.04 -19.29
C ALA A 433 -0.67 13.64 -18.81
N LEU A 434 -0.54 12.60 -18.00
CA LEU A 434 0.76 12.05 -17.58
C LEU A 434 1.53 11.42 -18.74
N GLU A 435 0.84 10.77 -19.68
CA GLU A 435 1.48 10.19 -20.88
C GLU A 435 2.04 11.28 -21.79
N ASN A 436 1.30 12.37 -22.00
CA ASN A 436 1.80 13.51 -22.77
C ASN A 436 3.02 14.17 -22.12
N LEU A 437 3.09 14.24 -20.79
CA LEU A 437 4.29 14.68 -20.06
C LEU A 437 5.49 13.75 -20.30
N ARG A 438 5.26 12.43 -20.34
CA ARG A 438 6.30 11.41 -20.53
C ARG A 438 6.86 11.39 -21.95
N LEU A 439 6.01 11.63 -22.95
CA LEU A 439 6.37 11.60 -24.37
C LEU A 439 7.23 12.80 -24.81
N CYS A 440 7.49 13.80 -23.95
CA CYS A 440 8.43 14.86 -24.25
C CYS A 440 9.86 14.30 -24.25
N PRO A 441 10.47 14.01 -25.42
CA PRO A 441 11.82 13.47 -25.44
C PRO A 441 12.81 14.54 -24.96
N ARG A 442 13.73 14.13 -24.10
CA ARG A 442 14.88 14.96 -23.77
C ARG A 442 15.71 15.16 -25.06
N LYS A 443 15.74 16.37 -25.61
CA LYS A 443 16.87 16.73 -26.45
C LYS A 443 18.08 16.75 -25.53
N GLU A 444 18.98 15.77 -25.66
CA GLU A 444 20.31 15.87 -25.09
C GLU A 444 20.94 17.12 -25.68
N PHE A 445 21.14 18.12 -24.83
CA PHE A 445 21.99 19.25 -25.25
C PHE A 445 23.40 18.69 -25.29
N SER A 446 23.92 18.44 -26.52
CA SER A 446 25.34 18.34 -26.73
C SER A 446 26.02 19.55 -26.09
N LYS A 447 26.97 19.29 -25.19
CA LYS A 447 27.79 20.28 -24.50
C LYS A 447 28.51 21.17 -25.50
#